data_13bb8edb78835555ab9ff318d82faf5d
#
_entry.id   13bb8edb78835555ab9ff318d82faf5d
#
_cell.length_a   1.000
_cell.length_b   1.000
_cell.length_c   1.000
_cell.angle_alpha   90.00
_cell.angle_beta   90.00
_cell.angle_gamma   90.00
#
_symmetry.space_group_name_H-M   'P 1'
#
loop_
_entity.id
_entity.type
_entity.pdbx_description
1 polymer ?
#
loop_
_entity_poly.entity_id
_entity_poly.type
_entity_poly.pdbx_seq_one_letter_code
_entity_poly.pdbx_strand_id
1 'polypeptide(L)'
;MVKVTRNFAMDTLPEDRFFIEKAIALAYEGMRKGAGGPFGALVVREGKILGEGHNQVIGDNDPTAHAEIVAIRNACRDLRHFQLEGCTIYCSSEPCPMCMGAIYWARPERIVFATSHQDAAQYAQFDDQFIYDELKLSREERKIHAAQLLREEGLKLFAEWRGMDGKRLY
;
A
#
# COMPACT_ATOMS: atom_id res chain seq x y z
N MET A 1 -12.41 18.92 -24.79
CA MET A 1 -11.63 18.48 -23.60
C MET A 1 -10.41 17.71 -24.12
N VAL A 2 -9.25 18.35 -24.13
CA VAL A 2 -7.99 17.72 -24.55
C VAL A 2 -7.55 16.81 -23.40
N LYS A 3 -7.56 15.48 -23.62
CA LYS A 3 -6.91 14.54 -22.72
C LYS A 3 -5.40 14.81 -22.81
N VAL A 4 -4.86 15.53 -21.82
CA VAL A 4 -3.41 15.57 -21.61
C VAL A 4 -3.02 14.18 -21.13
N THR A 5 -2.59 13.33 -22.04
CA THR A 5 -1.85 12.12 -21.70
C THR A 5 -0.52 12.60 -21.12
N ARG A 6 -0.46 12.73 -19.77
CA ARG A 6 0.83 12.81 -19.09
C ARG A 6 1.56 11.50 -19.41
N ASN A 7 2.59 11.61 -20.18
CA ASN A 7 3.58 10.54 -20.36
C ASN A 7 4.29 10.41 -19.00
N PHE A 8 3.88 9.46 -18.17
CA PHE A 8 4.56 9.07 -16.94
C PHE A 8 5.83 8.25 -17.27
N ALA A 9 6.68 8.76 -18.15
CA ALA A 9 8.05 8.32 -18.22
C ALA A 9 8.71 8.83 -16.93
N MET A 10 8.95 7.92 -16.02
CA MET A 10 9.76 7.91 -14.80
C MET A 10 10.68 9.13 -14.60
N ASP A 11 10.11 10.34 -14.50
CA ASP A 11 10.87 11.51 -14.09
C ASP A 11 11.13 11.39 -12.58
N THR A 12 12.34 10.96 -12.24
CA THR A 12 12.81 11.03 -10.86
C THR A 12 13.03 12.49 -10.50
N LEU A 13 12.55 12.89 -9.32
CA LEU A 13 12.76 14.23 -8.78
C LEU A 13 14.09 14.25 -7.99
N PRO A 14 14.74 15.41 -7.87
CA PRO A 14 16.02 15.52 -7.14
C PRO A 14 15.94 14.98 -5.70
N GLU A 15 14.80 15.15 -5.04
CA GLU A 15 14.56 14.69 -3.67
C GLU A 15 14.25 13.19 -3.54
N ASP A 16 13.92 12.48 -4.62
CA ASP A 16 13.54 11.06 -4.57
C ASP A 16 14.62 10.20 -3.92
N ARG A 17 15.86 10.46 -4.26
CA ARG A 17 16.99 9.74 -3.69
C ARG A 17 17.03 9.85 -2.16
N PHE A 18 16.85 11.04 -1.61
CA PHE A 18 16.85 11.28 -0.18
C PHE A 18 15.75 10.48 0.54
N PHE A 19 14.52 10.45 -0.01
CA PHE A 19 13.42 9.73 0.60
C PHE A 19 13.53 8.22 0.44
N ILE A 20 14.09 7.73 -0.67
CA ILE A 20 14.39 6.30 -0.83
C ILE A 20 15.48 5.86 0.16
N GLU A 21 16.55 6.62 0.36
CA GLU A 21 17.57 6.32 1.35
C GLU A 21 16.96 6.26 2.77
N LYS A 22 16.01 7.13 3.10
CA LYS A 22 15.26 7.08 4.37
C LYS A 22 14.36 5.83 4.47
N ALA A 23 13.63 5.47 3.44
CA ALA A 23 12.82 4.25 3.42
C ALA A 23 13.69 3.00 3.65
N ILE A 24 14.86 2.94 3.00
CA ILE A 24 15.84 1.87 3.22
C ILE A 24 16.36 1.88 4.68
N ALA A 25 16.62 3.04 5.27
CA ALA A 25 17.05 3.14 6.67
C ALA A 25 15.99 2.60 7.64
N LEU A 26 14.70 2.90 7.42
CA LEU A 26 13.59 2.33 8.19
C LEU A 26 13.50 0.80 8.03
N ALA A 27 13.74 0.28 6.83
CA ALA A 27 13.81 -1.16 6.59
C ALA A 27 14.90 -1.83 7.44
N TYR A 28 16.09 -1.24 7.48
CA TYR A 28 17.18 -1.72 8.35
C TYR A 28 16.82 -1.66 9.83
N GLU A 29 16.19 -0.58 10.26
CA GLU A 29 15.77 -0.40 11.66
C GLU A 29 14.78 -1.49 12.09
N GLY A 30 13.69 -1.68 11.32
CA GLY A 30 12.68 -2.69 11.62
C GLY A 30 13.23 -4.11 11.63
N MET A 31 14.02 -4.46 10.60
CA MET A 31 14.68 -5.76 10.48
C MET A 31 15.61 -6.04 11.67
N ARG A 32 16.45 -5.10 12.06
CA ARG A 32 17.39 -5.26 13.19
C ARG A 32 16.70 -5.38 14.55
N LYS A 33 15.52 -4.81 14.70
CA LYS A 33 14.65 -4.97 15.87
C LYS A 33 13.90 -6.30 15.90
N GLY A 34 13.96 -7.09 14.83
CA GLY A 34 13.18 -8.32 14.69
C GLY A 34 11.68 -8.08 14.49
N ALA A 35 11.29 -6.86 14.13
CA ALA A 35 9.88 -6.50 13.95
C ALA A 35 9.25 -7.16 12.71
N GLY A 36 10.06 -7.48 11.68
CA GLY A 36 9.59 -8.11 10.45
C GLY A 36 10.65 -8.12 9.36
N GLY A 37 10.22 -8.27 8.11
CA GLY A 37 11.08 -8.29 6.93
C GLY A 37 11.76 -6.93 6.64
N PRO A 38 12.73 -6.91 5.69
CA PRO A 38 13.56 -5.72 5.39
C PRO A 38 12.82 -4.70 4.51
N PHE A 39 11.68 -4.22 4.99
CA PHE A 39 10.83 -3.28 4.25
C PHE A 39 10.56 -2.01 5.06
N GLY A 40 10.67 -0.86 4.38
CA GLY A 40 10.40 0.46 4.94
C GLY A 40 9.66 1.34 3.93
N ALA A 41 8.82 2.25 4.42
CA ALA A 41 8.05 3.15 3.58
C ALA A 41 7.83 4.51 4.22
N LEU A 42 7.65 5.54 3.38
CA LEU A 42 7.33 6.92 3.74
C LEU A 42 6.15 7.42 2.92
N VAL A 43 5.34 8.27 3.52
CA VAL A 43 4.37 9.14 2.84
C VAL A 43 4.88 10.56 2.92
N VAL A 44 5.07 11.22 1.78
CA VAL A 44 5.66 12.56 1.68
C VAL A 44 4.75 13.47 0.87
N ARG A 45 4.59 14.71 1.31
CA ARG A 45 3.91 15.77 0.58
C ARG A 45 4.71 17.08 0.71
N GLU A 46 5.02 17.72 -0.41
CA GLU A 46 5.77 18.99 -0.43
C GLU A 46 7.08 18.93 0.37
N GLY A 47 7.85 17.84 0.22
CA GLY A 47 9.11 17.63 0.92
C GLY A 47 8.98 17.26 2.42
N LYS A 48 7.76 17.20 2.96
CA LYS A 48 7.50 16.86 4.36
C LYS A 48 7.04 15.42 4.50
N ILE A 49 7.67 14.66 5.40
CA ILE A 49 7.24 13.32 5.78
C ILE A 49 5.98 13.45 6.66
N LEU A 50 4.89 12.82 6.22
CA LEU A 50 3.59 12.78 6.91
C LEU A 50 3.36 11.48 7.64
N GLY A 51 4.04 10.41 7.24
CA GLY A 51 3.97 9.12 7.88
C GLY A 51 5.12 8.26 7.43
N GLU A 52 5.62 7.43 8.33
CA GLU A 52 6.69 6.48 8.09
C GLU A 52 6.35 5.14 8.72
N GLY A 53 6.93 4.07 8.20
CA GLY A 53 6.73 2.73 8.69
C GLY A 53 7.83 1.78 8.25
N HIS A 54 8.04 0.76 9.04
CA HIS A 54 8.76 -0.45 8.66
C HIS A 54 7.85 -1.66 8.80
N ASN A 55 8.23 -2.79 8.24
CA ASN A 55 7.47 -4.03 8.40
C ASN A 55 7.40 -4.45 9.86
N GLN A 56 6.19 -4.72 10.36
CA GLN A 56 5.87 -5.07 11.74
C GLN A 56 5.12 -6.41 11.85
N VAL A 57 5.08 -7.20 10.79
CA VAL A 57 4.32 -8.45 10.71
C VAL A 57 4.63 -9.38 11.88
N ILE A 58 5.90 -9.53 12.26
CA ILE A 58 6.31 -10.40 13.36
C ILE A 58 6.06 -9.71 14.71
N GLY A 59 6.43 -8.44 14.84
CA GLY A 59 6.29 -7.69 16.08
C GLY A 59 4.86 -7.52 16.54
N ASP A 60 3.95 -7.24 15.61
CA ASP A 60 2.53 -7.01 15.91
C ASP A 60 1.67 -8.27 15.74
N ASN A 61 2.25 -9.38 15.24
CA ASN A 61 1.50 -10.60 14.89
C ASN A 61 0.35 -10.31 13.89
N ASP A 62 0.59 -9.37 12.99
CA ASP A 62 -0.38 -8.88 12.00
C ASP A 62 0.18 -9.07 10.57
N PRO A 63 -0.37 -10.00 9.76
CA PRO A 63 0.11 -10.23 8.40
C PRO A 63 -0.11 -9.04 7.47
N THR A 64 -0.90 -8.05 7.88
CA THR A 64 -1.15 -6.83 7.09
C THR A 64 -0.22 -5.67 7.47
N ALA A 65 0.58 -5.79 8.53
CA ALA A 65 1.47 -4.73 9.02
C ALA A 65 2.74 -4.58 8.15
N HIS A 66 2.57 -4.50 6.82
CA HIS A 66 3.63 -4.13 5.89
C HIS A 66 4.01 -2.66 6.07
N ALA A 67 5.23 -2.30 5.68
CA ALA A 67 5.77 -0.95 5.85
C ALA A 67 4.87 0.14 5.27
N GLU A 68 4.35 -0.09 4.07
CA GLU A 68 3.44 0.83 3.36
C GLU A 68 2.12 1.01 4.11
N ILE A 69 1.55 -0.09 4.62
CA ILE A 69 0.31 -0.05 5.41
C ILE A 69 0.51 0.75 6.69
N VAL A 70 1.65 0.54 7.39
CA VAL A 70 2.01 1.28 8.60
C VAL A 70 2.19 2.76 8.27
N ALA A 71 2.93 3.10 7.21
CA ALA A 71 3.16 4.49 6.79
C ALA A 71 1.85 5.20 6.40
N ILE A 72 0.96 4.54 5.63
CA ILE A 72 -0.36 5.07 5.26
C ILE A 72 -1.22 5.32 6.50
N ARG A 73 -1.29 4.35 7.43
CA ARG A 73 -2.06 4.49 8.68
C ARG A 73 -1.57 5.67 9.53
N ASN A 74 -0.25 5.82 9.66
CA ASN A 74 0.36 6.91 10.39
C ASN A 74 0.04 8.27 9.73
N ALA A 75 0.26 8.40 8.42
CA ALA A 75 -0.04 9.61 7.67
C ALA A 75 -1.54 10.00 7.77
N CYS A 76 -2.45 9.05 7.55
CA CYS A 76 -3.89 9.30 7.63
C CYS A 76 -4.34 9.73 9.03
N ARG A 77 -3.76 9.14 10.08
CA ARG A 77 -4.04 9.50 11.48
C ARG A 77 -3.61 10.92 11.78
N ASP A 78 -2.39 11.30 11.38
CA ASP A 78 -1.84 12.61 11.64
C ASP A 78 -2.55 13.70 10.83
N LEU A 79 -2.92 13.41 9.58
CA LEU A 79 -3.70 14.28 8.74
C LEU A 79 -5.20 14.34 9.14
N ARG A 80 -5.68 13.40 9.96
CA ARG A 80 -7.11 13.18 10.24
C ARG A 80 -7.94 13.07 8.95
N HIS A 81 -7.35 12.43 7.94
CA HIS A 81 -7.94 12.27 6.61
C HIS A 81 -7.55 10.90 6.02
N PHE A 82 -8.49 10.26 5.32
CA PHE A 82 -8.28 8.91 4.77
C PHE A 82 -7.69 8.90 3.36
N GLN A 83 -7.49 10.05 2.73
CA GLN A 83 -6.87 10.18 1.41
C GLN A 83 -5.56 10.95 1.50
N LEU A 84 -4.61 10.55 0.66
CA LEU A 84 -3.25 11.08 0.60
C LEU A 84 -3.00 11.82 -0.73
N GLU A 85 -4.00 12.58 -1.20
CA GLU A 85 -3.90 13.39 -2.41
C GLU A 85 -2.70 14.35 -2.31
N GLY A 86 -1.96 14.49 -3.40
CA GLY A 86 -0.74 15.31 -3.44
C GLY A 86 0.48 14.63 -2.77
N CYS A 87 0.35 13.39 -2.30
CA CYS A 87 1.45 12.68 -1.67
C CYS A 87 2.19 11.78 -2.65
N THR A 88 3.48 11.56 -2.38
CA THR A 88 4.29 10.48 -2.93
C THR A 88 4.54 9.43 -1.86
N ILE A 89 4.42 8.15 -2.20
CA ILE A 89 4.83 7.04 -1.34
C ILE A 89 6.21 6.56 -1.81
N TYR A 90 7.16 6.53 -0.90
CA TYR A 90 8.50 6.00 -1.12
C TYR A 90 8.66 4.67 -0.39
N CYS A 91 9.11 3.64 -1.09
CA CYS A 91 9.23 2.28 -0.58
C CYS A 91 10.65 1.74 -0.78
N SER A 92 11.18 0.98 0.15
CA SER A 92 12.44 0.26 -0.04
C SER A 92 12.34 -0.84 -1.08
N SER A 93 11.14 -1.36 -1.32
CA SER A 93 10.83 -2.36 -2.35
C SER A 93 9.47 -2.06 -2.99
N GLU A 94 9.25 -2.59 -4.19
CA GLU A 94 7.97 -2.51 -4.91
C GLU A 94 6.82 -3.03 -4.02
N PRO A 95 5.72 -2.27 -3.88
CA PRO A 95 4.59 -2.68 -3.06
C PRO A 95 3.93 -3.96 -3.59
N CYS A 96 3.69 -4.93 -2.70
CA CYS A 96 2.97 -6.16 -3.01
C CYS A 96 1.49 -5.90 -3.36
N PRO A 97 0.72 -6.88 -3.89
CA PRO A 97 -0.67 -6.68 -4.27
C PRO A 97 -1.58 -6.15 -3.15
N MET A 98 -1.36 -6.55 -1.89
CA MET A 98 -2.10 -6.02 -0.74
C MET A 98 -1.82 -4.53 -0.54
N CYS A 99 -0.54 -4.15 -0.54
CA CYS A 99 -0.12 -2.75 -0.39
C CYS A 99 -0.57 -1.88 -1.54
N MET A 100 -0.51 -2.39 -2.79
CA MET A 100 -1.05 -1.69 -3.96
C MET A 100 -2.55 -1.42 -3.80
N GLY A 101 -3.34 -2.40 -3.33
CA GLY A 101 -4.76 -2.19 -3.02
C GLY A 101 -4.98 -1.05 -2.02
N ALA A 102 -4.20 -1.02 -0.94
CA ALA A 102 -4.27 0.04 0.07
C ALA A 102 -3.85 1.42 -0.50
N ILE A 103 -2.80 1.45 -1.32
CA ILE A 103 -2.32 2.66 -1.99
C ILE A 103 -3.40 3.24 -2.91
N TYR A 104 -4.07 2.41 -3.72
CA TYR A 104 -5.19 2.87 -4.56
C TYR A 104 -6.34 3.44 -3.74
N TRP A 105 -6.67 2.86 -2.59
CA TRP A 105 -7.67 3.43 -1.68
C TRP A 105 -7.23 4.75 -1.05
N ALA A 106 -5.94 4.89 -0.73
CA ALA A 106 -5.38 6.11 -0.17
C ALA A 106 -5.19 7.25 -1.19
N ARG A 107 -5.13 6.93 -2.50
CA ARG A 107 -5.05 7.88 -3.63
C ARG A 107 -3.87 8.86 -3.59
N PRO A 108 -2.64 8.43 -3.34
CA PRO A 108 -1.49 9.28 -3.57
C PRO A 108 -1.31 9.55 -5.07
N GLU A 109 -0.51 10.53 -5.42
CA GLU A 109 -0.21 10.86 -6.83
C GLU A 109 0.88 9.98 -7.42
N ARG A 110 1.79 9.43 -6.57
CA ARG A 110 3.01 8.81 -7.05
C ARG A 110 3.53 7.76 -6.09
N ILE A 111 4.21 6.76 -6.65
CA ILE A 111 4.97 5.74 -5.92
C ILE A 111 6.40 5.73 -6.48
N VAL A 112 7.38 5.66 -5.59
CA VAL A 112 8.79 5.48 -5.93
C VAL A 112 9.34 4.34 -5.08
N PHE A 113 10.06 3.40 -5.66
CA PHE A 113 10.62 2.28 -4.94
C PHE A 113 12.04 1.96 -5.42
N ALA A 114 12.82 1.27 -4.57
CA ALA A 114 14.23 0.96 -4.86
C ALA A 114 14.40 -0.39 -5.56
N THR A 115 13.89 -1.49 -4.98
CA THR A 115 14.01 -2.85 -5.52
C THR A 115 12.66 -3.35 -6.05
N SER A 116 12.70 -4.21 -7.07
CA SER A 116 11.50 -4.83 -7.61
C SER A 116 11.01 -6.00 -6.73
N HIS A 117 9.79 -6.48 -6.98
CA HIS A 117 9.28 -7.68 -6.33
C HIS A 117 10.11 -8.93 -6.71
N GLN A 118 10.67 -8.98 -7.94
CA GLN A 118 11.58 -10.06 -8.33
C GLN A 118 12.87 -10.03 -7.51
N ASP A 119 13.42 -8.84 -7.19
CA ASP A 119 14.58 -8.72 -6.31
C ASP A 119 14.26 -9.22 -4.91
N ALA A 120 13.07 -8.89 -4.36
CA ALA A 120 12.64 -9.37 -3.06
C ALA A 120 12.51 -10.90 -3.02
N ALA A 121 11.98 -11.52 -4.07
CA ALA A 121 11.92 -12.98 -4.19
C ALA A 121 13.31 -13.62 -4.28
N GLN A 122 14.17 -13.08 -5.14
CA GLN A 122 15.49 -13.65 -5.42
C GLN A 122 16.47 -13.50 -4.24
N TYR A 123 16.51 -12.34 -3.61
CA TYR A 123 17.55 -12.00 -2.62
C TYR A 123 17.08 -12.09 -1.17
N ALA A 124 15.78 -11.99 -0.92
CA ALA A 124 15.23 -11.97 0.43
C ALA A 124 14.19 -13.09 0.70
N GLN A 125 13.91 -13.94 -0.30
CA GLN A 125 12.96 -15.07 -0.21
C GLN A 125 11.51 -14.62 0.11
N PHE A 126 11.15 -13.38 -0.23
CA PHE A 126 9.79 -12.88 -0.17
C PHE A 126 9.16 -12.97 -1.55
N ASP A 127 8.49 -14.10 -1.82
CA ASP A 127 7.82 -14.35 -3.09
C ASP A 127 6.31 -14.08 -2.95
N ASP A 128 5.85 -13.00 -3.54
CA ASP A 128 4.43 -12.63 -3.62
C ASP A 128 3.81 -12.91 -5.02
N GLN A 129 4.56 -13.51 -5.93
CA GLN A 129 4.10 -13.84 -7.28
C GLN A 129 2.82 -14.68 -7.25
N PHE A 130 2.70 -15.59 -6.28
CA PHE A 130 1.51 -16.42 -6.15
C PHE A 130 0.23 -15.59 -5.94
N ILE A 131 0.30 -14.42 -5.28
CA ILE A 131 -0.86 -13.55 -5.09
C ILE A 131 -1.29 -12.95 -6.43
N TYR A 132 -0.32 -12.48 -7.23
CA TYR A 132 -0.60 -11.97 -8.58
C TYR A 132 -1.28 -13.03 -9.45
N ASP A 133 -0.84 -14.28 -9.36
CA ASP A 133 -1.39 -15.38 -10.16
C ASP A 133 -2.78 -15.78 -9.66
N GLU A 134 -2.99 -15.91 -8.36
CA GLU A 134 -4.32 -16.18 -7.77
C GLU A 134 -5.35 -15.10 -8.11
N LEU A 135 -4.94 -13.82 -8.13
CA LEU A 135 -5.86 -12.71 -8.46
C LEU A 135 -6.32 -12.70 -9.92
N LYS A 136 -5.58 -13.34 -10.84
CA LYS A 136 -5.96 -13.50 -12.25
C LYS A 136 -7.00 -14.59 -12.46
N LEU A 137 -7.09 -15.55 -11.54
CA LEU A 137 -8.02 -16.68 -11.63
C LEU A 137 -9.46 -16.27 -11.34
N SER A 138 -10.40 -17.01 -11.89
CA SER A 138 -11.80 -16.94 -11.47
C SER A 138 -11.93 -17.35 -10.00
N ARG A 139 -13.02 -16.96 -9.35
CA ARG A 139 -13.25 -17.25 -7.92
C ARG A 139 -13.17 -18.75 -7.60
N GLU A 140 -13.67 -19.56 -8.51
CA GLU A 140 -13.80 -21.01 -8.40
C GLU A 140 -12.46 -21.74 -8.54
N GLU A 141 -11.48 -21.12 -9.22
CA GLU A 141 -10.16 -21.69 -9.49
C GLU A 141 -9.11 -21.34 -8.42
N ARG A 142 -9.43 -20.41 -7.51
CA ARG A 142 -8.50 -19.95 -6.46
C ARG A 142 -8.33 -20.99 -5.37
N LYS A 143 -7.11 -21.07 -4.81
CA LYS A 143 -6.80 -21.95 -3.67
C LYS A 143 -7.63 -21.63 -2.44
N ILE A 144 -7.92 -20.35 -2.20
CA ILE A 144 -8.80 -19.93 -1.11
C ILE A 144 -10.23 -19.97 -1.65
N HIS A 145 -10.99 -20.96 -1.20
CA HIS A 145 -12.39 -21.12 -1.61
C HIS A 145 -13.26 -20.00 -1.03
N ALA A 146 -14.11 -19.42 -1.88
CA ALA A 146 -15.04 -18.38 -1.51
C ALA A 146 -16.46 -18.77 -1.90
N ALA A 147 -17.41 -18.69 -0.95
CA ALA A 147 -18.83 -18.91 -1.18
C ALA A 147 -19.61 -17.62 -0.95
N GLN A 148 -20.61 -17.36 -1.80
CA GLN A 148 -21.56 -16.26 -1.60
C GLN A 148 -22.83 -16.80 -0.91
N LEU A 149 -23.16 -16.20 0.23
CA LEU A 149 -24.35 -16.56 1.01
C LEU A 149 -25.11 -15.29 1.42
N LEU A 150 -26.43 -15.39 1.59
CA LEU A 150 -27.29 -14.29 2.08
C LEU A 150 -27.18 -13.00 1.27
N ARG A 151 -27.13 -13.12 -0.07
CA ARG A 151 -26.98 -11.96 -0.97
C ARG A 151 -28.08 -10.92 -0.79
N GLU A 152 -29.34 -11.36 -0.65
CA GLU A 152 -30.48 -10.45 -0.57
C GLU A 152 -30.48 -9.66 0.75
N GLU A 153 -30.05 -10.26 1.85
CA GLU A 153 -29.85 -9.59 3.13
C GLU A 153 -28.70 -8.59 3.05
N GLY A 154 -27.60 -8.95 2.38
CA GLY A 154 -26.47 -8.05 2.12
C GLY A 154 -26.87 -6.83 1.27
N LEU A 155 -27.77 -7.00 0.30
CA LEU A 155 -28.28 -5.89 -0.50
C LEU A 155 -29.12 -4.90 0.32
N LYS A 156 -29.85 -5.35 1.34
CA LYS A 156 -30.59 -4.46 2.25
C LYS A 156 -29.65 -3.49 2.97
N LEU A 157 -28.46 -3.96 3.41
CA LEU A 157 -27.44 -3.11 4.02
C LEU A 157 -26.98 -1.99 3.06
N PHE A 158 -26.75 -2.32 1.80
CA PHE A 158 -26.37 -1.32 0.80
C PHE A 158 -27.50 -0.34 0.48
N ALA A 159 -28.74 -0.79 0.49
CA ALA A 159 -29.91 0.07 0.32
C ALA A 159 -30.04 1.06 1.47
N GLU A 160 -29.88 0.60 2.71
CA GLU A 160 -29.87 1.46 3.90
C GLU A 160 -28.74 2.48 3.84
N TRP A 161 -27.48 2.04 3.60
CA TRP A 161 -26.33 2.93 3.41
C TRP A 161 -26.61 3.99 2.34
N ARG A 162 -27.19 3.60 1.21
CA ARG A 162 -27.53 4.53 0.12
C ARG A 162 -28.53 5.60 0.56
N GLY A 163 -29.45 5.27 1.44
CA GLY A 163 -30.46 6.19 1.99
C GLY A 163 -29.98 7.06 3.14
N MET A 164 -28.82 6.78 3.75
CA MET A 164 -28.32 7.57 4.89
C MET A 164 -27.94 8.99 4.47
N ASP A 165 -28.40 9.97 5.23
CA ASP A 165 -27.96 11.36 5.12
C ASP A 165 -26.57 11.55 5.75
N GLY A 166 -25.78 12.47 5.20
CA GLY A 166 -24.47 12.82 5.73
C GLY A 166 -23.38 11.75 5.58
N LYS A 167 -23.65 10.64 4.87
CA LYS A 167 -22.63 9.63 4.59
C LYS A 167 -21.45 10.20 3.81
N ARG A 168 -20.25 9.79 4.16
CA ARG A 168 -19.03 10.16 3.46
C ARG A 168 -18.55 9.00 2.59
N LEU A 169 -18.42 9.25 1.30
CA LEU A 169 -17.82 8.29 0.36
C LEU A 169 -16.29 8.39 0.42
N TYR A 170 -15.61 7.28 0.20
CA TYR A 170 -14.14 7.16 0.20
C TYR A 170 -13.65 6.28 -0.93
#